data_6a719c19ace07f79faf057cd63593b1a
#
_entry.id   6a719c19ace07f79faf057cd63593b1a
#
_cell.length_a   1.000
_cell.length_b   1.000
_cell.length_c   1.000
_cell.angle_alpha   90.00
_cell.angle_beta   90.00
_cell.angle_gamma   90.00
#
_symmetry.space_group_name_H-M   'P 1'
#
loop_
_entity.id
_entity.type
_entity.pdbx_description
1 polymer ?
#
loop_
_entity_poly.entity_id
_entity_poly.type
_entity_poly.pdbx_seq_one_letter_code
_entity_poly.pdbx_strand_id
1 'polypeptide(L)'
;MTEANALEPYDAVLLASFGGPEKADEIMPFLRRVTAGRGIPDERLADVAHHYEIMGGRSPINDQNRALIAALRAEFERRGITTPIVWGNRNSEPFLADTLRQAYADGARRVVTLTTSAYSSYSSCRQYREDLAAASHELSEDGSVPEGALSIDKVRQFATHPSFARTNTRLVTDALREFAGVPDEQVQVVFVTHSIPLAMDDTSGPGDGDGNLYWQQHDELGAAILSEANATLSRELEGALVYCSRSGPPSQPWLEPDINDHLENLAERGVTHVVVAPIGFVSDHMEVAFDLDTEAAEAAEEAGLAFVRTPTPGVREAFVEGIVDLIEERLQGRPNAERPHVTDLPGAFDVCRPGCCENVRAGFKPAAAGIAP
;
A
#
# COMPACT_ATOMS: atom_id res chain seq x y z
N MET A 1 4.65 6.41 38.11
CA MET A 1 4.01 7.14 36.99
C MET A 1 5.08 7.25 35.92
N THR A 2 5.00 6.46 34.86
CA THR A 2 5.84 6.60 33.69
C THR A 2 5.49 7.95 33.06
N GLU A 3 6.48 8.82 32.84
CA GLU A 3 6.27 10.04 32.07
C GLU A 3 5.64 9.66 30.71
N ALA A 4 4.58 10.38 30.33
CA ALA A 4 3.94 10.19 29.04
C ALA A 4 4.96 10.47 27.94
N ASN A 5 5.16 9.52 27.03
CA ASN A 5 6.11 9.61 25.95
C ASN A 5 5.42 10.30 24.76
N ALA A 6 5.82 11.52 24.43
CA ALA A 6 5.45 12.16 23.17
C ALA A 6 6.43 11.74 22.08
N LEU A 7 5.96 11.59 20.84
CA LEU A 7 6.82 11.37 19.67
C LEU A 7 7.48 12.70 19.26
N GLU A 8 8.16 13.34 20.20
CA GLU A 8 8.87 14.60 19.89
C GLU A 8 9.94 14.36 18.81
N PRO A 9 10.04 15.25 17.80
CA PRO A 9 9.42 16.57 17.73
C PRO A 9 8.07 16.64 16.98
N TYR A 10 7.32 15.54 16.88
CA TYR A 10 6.06 15.51 16.13
C TYR A 10 4.86 15.78 17.05
N ASP A 11 3.98 16.68 16.59
CA ASP A 11 2.76 17.06 17.28
C ASP A 11 1.57 16.17 16.90
N ALA A 12 1.65 15.51 15.73
CA ALA A 12 0.64 14.56 15.27
C ALA A 12 1.25 13.52 14.32
N VAL A 13 0.61 12.35 14.27
CA VAL A 13 0.81 11.31 13.25
C VAL A 13 -0.35 11.36 12.27
N LEU A 14 -0.09 11.59 10.99
CA LEU A 14 -1.10 11.55 9.93
C LEU A 14 -1.10 10.18 9.26
N LEU A 15 -2.22 9.45 9.34
CA LEU A 15 -2.49 8.34 8.45
C LEU A 15 -3.01 8.90 7.13
N ALA A 16 -2.22 8.82 6.07
CA ALA A 16 -2.60 9.22 4.72
C ALA A 16 -2.98 7.99 3.90
N SER A 17 -4.21 7.95 3.40
CA SER A 17 -4.74 6.83 2.63
C SER A 17 -5.28 7.26 1.27
N PHE A 18 -5.52 6.30 0.40
CA PHE A 18 -6.14 6.53 -0.90
C PHE A 18 -7.59 7.00 -0.74
N GLY A 19 -8.31 6.43 0.22
CA GLY A 19 -9.73 6.65 0.44
C GLY A 19 -10.62 5.87 -0.53
N GLY A 20 -11.92 5.89 -0.27
CA GLY A 20 -12.91 5.24 -1.12
C GLY A 20 -14.32 5.75 -0.83
N PRO A 21 -15.30 5.50 -1.74
CA PRO A 21 -16.67 5.88 -1.51
C PRO A 21 -17.28 5.04 -0.38
N GLU A 22 -18.09 5.66 0.47
CA GLU A 22 -18.81 5.00 1.56
C GLU A 22 -20.28 4.71 1.22
N LYS A 23 -20.77 5.27 0.12
CA LYS A 23 -22.14 5.10 -0.39
C LYS A 23 -22.19 5.32 -1.90
N ALA A 24 -23.26 4.84 -2.53
CA ALA A 24 -23.38 4.78 -3.98
C ALA A 24 -23.29 6.16 -4.66
N ASP A 25 -23.82 7.23 -4.06
CA ASP A 25 -23.78 8.59 -4.64
C ASP A 25 -22.36 9.21 -4.62
N GLU A 26 -21.42 8.63 -3.89
CA GLU A 26 -20.02 9.05 -3.86
C GLU A 26 -19.14 8.38 -4.94
N ILE A 27 -19.60 7.28 -5.56
CA ILE A 27 -18.78 6.48 -6.49
C ILE A 27 -18.31 7.31 -7.67
N MET A 28 -19.22 7.90 -8.44
CA MET A 28 -18.85 8.70 -9.62
C MET A 28 -18.00 9.94 -9.28
N PRO A 29 -18.32 10.73 -8.24
CA PRO A 29 -17.43 11.80 -7.80
C PRO A 29 -16.02 11.32 -7.41
N PHE A 30 -15.92 10.17 -6.76
CA PHE A 30 -14.65 9.55 -6.41
C PHE A 30 -13.85 9.13 -7.65
N LEU A 31 -14.47 8.40 -8.59
CA LEU A 31 -13.81 7.94 -9.82
C LEU A 31 -13.31 9.10 -10.68
N ARG A 32 -14.12 10.19 -10.83
CA ARG A 32 -13.68 11.40 -11.52
C ARG A 32 -12.46 12.04 -10.87
N ARG A 33 -12.38 12.02 -9.53
CA ARG A 33 -11.23 12.54 -8.78
C ARG A 33 -9.97 11.70 -8.99
N VAL A 34 -10.09 10.38 -8.88
CA VAL A 34 -8.99 9.43 -9.11
C VAL A 34 -8.44 9.52 -10.53
N THR A 35 -9.30 9.78 -11.50
CA THR A 35 -8.93 9.85 -12.93
C THR A 35 -8.73 11.27 -13.45
N ALA A 36 -8.74 12.27 -12.57
CA ALA A 36 -8.57 13.68 -12.97
C ALA A 36 -7.29 13.88 -13.82
N GLY A 37 -7.42 14.60 -14.91
CA GLY A 37 -6.33 14.88 -15.85
C GLY A 37 -5.93 13.72 -16.77
N ARG A 38 -6.59 12.56 -16.68
CA ARG A 38 -6.31 11.38 -17.54
C ARG A 38 -7.16 11.32 -18.79
N GLY A 39 -8.20 12.18 -18.92
CA GLY A 39 -9.10 12.22 -20.09
C GLY A 39 -9.95 10.96 -20.27
N ILE A 40 -10.28 10.27 -19.19
CA ILE A 40 -11.12 9.06 -19.20
C ILE A 40 -12.58 9.49 -19.32
N PRO A 41 -13.34 9.00 -20.32
CA PRO A 41 -14.76 9.34 -20.49
C PRO A 41 -15.63 8.79 -19.35
N ASP A 42 -16.74 9.48 -19.04
CA ASP A 42 -17.68 9.07 -18.00
C ASP A 42 -18.31 7.69 -18.27
N GLU A 43 -18.46 7.27 -19.53
CA GLU A 43 -18.94 5.94 -19.90
C GLU A 43 -18.01 4.84 -19.36
N ARG A 44 -16.67 5.03 -19.45
CA ARG A 44 -15.70 4.08 -18.87
C ARG A 44 -15.70 4.10 -17.35
N LEU A 45 -15.96 5.27 -16.75
CA LEU A 45 -16.10 5.36 -15.29
C LEU A 45 -17.37 4.65 -14.82
N ALA A 46 -18.44 4.62 -15.64
CA ALA A 46 -19.67 3.90 -15.33
C ALA A 46 -19.45 2.38 -15.30
N ASP A 47 -18.60 1.83 -16.18
CA ASP A 47 -18.23 0.40 -16.13
C ASP A 47 -17.56 0.06 -14.79
N VAL A 48 -16.61 0.89 -14.35
CA VAL A 48 -15.94 0.72 -13.04
C VAL A 48 -16.92 0.95 -11.88
N ALA A 49 -17.84 1.92 -11.99
CA ALA A 49 -18.84 2.18 -10.97
C ALA A 49 -19.74 0.95 -10.73
N HIS A 50 -20.03 0.20 -11.78
CA HIS A 50 -20.83 -1.04 -11.70
C HIS A 50 -20.17 -2.10 -10.79
N HIS A 51 -18.83 -2.22 -10.79
CA HIS A 51 -18.14 -3.10 -9.86
C HIS A 51 -18.38 -2.71 -8.40
N TYR A 52 -18.38 -1.39 -8.11
CA TYR A 52 -18.74 -0.90 -6.77
C TYR A 52 -20.20 -1.24 -6.40
N GLU A 53 -21.13 -1.13 -7.35
CA GLU A 53 -22.55 -1.42 -7.12
C GLU A 53 -22.78 -2.89 -6.79
N ILE A 54 -22.14 -3.82 -7.52
CA ILE A 54 -22.19 -5.27 -7.29
C ILE A 54 -21.69 -5.57 -5.87
N MET A 55 -20.66 -4.89 -5.41
CA MET A 55 -20.06 -5.06 -4.08
C MET A 55 -20.77 -4.25 -2.98
N GLY A 56 -21.99 -3.78 -3.21
CA GLY A 56 -22.82 -3.10 -2.21
C GLY A 56 -22.65 -1.59 -2.14
N GLY A 57 -22.06 -0.97 -3.17
CA GLY A 57 -22.02 0.49 -3.34
C GLY A 57 -21.00 1.23 -2.49
N ARG A 58 -20.02 0.54 -1.90
CA ARG A 58 -19.00 1.12 -1.02
C ARG A 58 -17.66 0.37 -1.09
N SER A 59 -16.58 1.09 -0.82
CA SER A 59 -15.25 0.48 -0.63
C SER A 59 -15.02 0.13 0.84
N PRO A 60 -14.41 -1.00 1.18
CA PRO A 60 -14.07 -1.33 2.57
C PRO A 60 -12.91 -0.51 3.14
N ILE A 61 -12.16 0.22 2.31
CA ILE A 61 -10.89 0.86 2.69
C ILE A 61 -11.02 1.83 3.87
N ASN A 62 -12.10 2.63 3.92
CA ASN A 62 -12.27 3.62 4.99
C ASN A 62 -12.59 2.95 6.33
N ASP A 63 -13.35 1.85 6.34
CA ASP A 63 -13.60 1.08 7.56
C ASP A 63 -12.30 0.40 8.03
N GLN A 64 -11.49 -0.11 7.13
CA GLN A 64 -10.18 -0.68 7.47
C GLN A 64 -9.20 0.38 7.97
N ASN A 65 -9.22 1.59 7.42
CA ASN A 65 -8.47 2.72 7.97
C ASN A 65 -8.90 3.06 9.41
N ARG A 66 -10.20 3.11 9.69
CA ARG A 66 -10.73 3.32 11.05
C ARG A 66 -10.26 2.22 12.01
N ALA A 67 -10.30 0.97 11.57
CA ALA A 67 -9.83 -0.17 12.37
C ALA A 67 -8.31 -0.08 12.62
N LEU A 68 -7.51 0.27 11.60
CA LEU A 68 -6.07 0.45 11.74
C LEU A 68 -5.73 1.60 12.71
N ILE A 69 -6.44 2.73 12.62
CA ILE A 69 -6.28 3.85 13.55
C ILE A 69 -6.59 3.42 14.98
N ALA A 70 -7.67 2.64 15.19
CA ALA A 70 -8.02 2.13 16.50
C ALA A 70 -6.93 1.20 17.06
N ALA A 71 -6.38 0.31 16.24
CA ALA A 71 -5.28 -0.57 16.60
C ALA A 71 -3.98 0.21 16.92
N LEU A 72 -3.64 1.22 16.11
CA LEU A 72 -2.49 2.09 16.35
C LEU A 72 -2.65 2.89 17.65
N ARG A 73 -3.84 3.40 17.97
CA ARG A 73 -4.11 4.09 19.23
C ARG A 73 -3.93 3.17 20.43
N ALA A 74 -4.41 1.92 20.34
CA ALA A 74 -4.20 0.93 21.39
C ALA A 74 -2.71 0.62 21.59
N GLU A 75 -1.95 0.51 20.51
CA GLU A 75 -0.50 0.30 20.55
C GLU A 75 0.23 1.51 21.12
N PHE A 76 -0.17 2.74 20.77
CA PHE A 76 0.33 3.97 21.36
C PHE A 76 0.10 4.00 22.87
N GLU A 77 -1.12 3.68 23.30
CA GLU A 77 -1.46 3.58 24.73
C GLU A 77 -0.57 2.55 25.44
N ARG A 78 -0.37 1.36 24.84
CA ARG A 78 0.51 0.31 25.37
C ARG A 78 1.97 0.76 25.51
N ARG A 79 2.46 1.60 24.60
CA ARG A 79 3.82 2.19 24.66
C ARG A 79 3.89 3.49 25.46
N GLY A 80 2.76 3.99 25.95
CA GLY A 80 2.70 5.28 26.66
C GLY A 80 2.86 6.50 25.76
N ILE A 81 2.63 6.36 24.43
CA ILE A 81 2.72 7.44 23.44
C ILE A 81 1.42 8.25 23.49
N THR A 82 1.55 9.58 23.61
CA THR A 82 0.39 10.51 23.72
C THR A 82 0.15 11.33 22.47
N THR A 83 1.02 11.26 21.47
CA THR A 83 0.88 11.98 20.20
C THR A 83 -0.40 11.56 19.47
N PRO A 84 -1.29 12.51 19.09
CA PRO A 84 -2.55 12.18 18.44
C PRO A 84 -2.34 11.60 17.03
N ILE A 85 -3.26 10.70 16.63
CA ILE A 85 -3.35 10.18 15.26
C ILE A 85 -4.52 10.85 14.56
N VAL A 86 -4.23 11.53 13.47
CA VAL A 86 -5.21 12.14 12.55
C VAL A 86 -5.25 11.36 11.23
N TRP A 87 -6.34 11.47 10.48
CA TRP A 87 -6.55 10.70 9.26
C TRP A 87 -7.03 11.58 8.11
N GLY A 88 -6.39 11.44 6.96
CA GLY A 88 -6.78 12.10 5.73
C GLY A 88 -6.63 11.20 4.51
N ASN A 89 -7.55 11.34 3.57
CA ASN A 89 -7.56 10.62 2.31
C ASN A 89 -7.21 11.54 1.14
N ARG A 90 -6.70 10.94 0.08
CA ARG A 90 -6.42 11.62 -1.19
C ARG A 90 -7.70 11.87 -2.01
N ASN A 91 -8.63 10.91 -2.04
CA ASN A 91 -9.71 10.88 -3.03
C ASN A 91 -11.12 10.87 -2.42
N SER A 92 -11.27 10.80 -1.11
CA SER A 92 -12.56 10.87 -0.40
C SER A 92 -12.42 11.58 0.94
N GLU A 93 -13.51 11.94 1.58
CA GLU A 93 -13.50 12.49 2.93
C GLU A 93 -12.99 11.47 3.97
N PRO A 94 -12.32 11.95 5.04
CA PRO A 94 -11.80 13.31 5.22
C PRO A 94 -10.61 13.60 4.28
N PHE A 95 -10.59 14.76 3.63
CA PHE A 95 -9.51 15.10 2.70
C PHE A 95 -8.23 15.51 3.45
N LEU A 96 -7.05 15.29 2.82
CA LEU A 96 -5.74 15.63 3.39
C LEU A 96 -5.67 17.11 3.80
N ALA A 97 -6.13 18.03 2.95
CA ALA A 97 -6.10 19.46 3.25
C ALA A 97 -6.93 19.81 4.49
N ASP A 98 -8.16 19.29 4.59
CA ASP A 98 -9.04 19.55 5.74
C ASP A 98 -8.46 18.96 7.04
N THR A 99 -7.89 17.77 6.95
CA THR A 99 -7.24 17.13 8.09
C THR A 99 -6.02 17.91 8.58
N LEU A 100 -5.18 18.40 7.67
CA LEU A 100 -4.00 19.20 8.00
C LEU A 100 -4.41 20.58 8.56
N ARG A 101 -5.46 21.21 8.01
CA ARG A 101 -6.04 22.46 8.51
C ARG A 101 -6.49 22.31 9.96
N GLN A 102 -7.23 21.25 10.24
CA GLN A 102 -7.70 20.97 11.59
C GLN A 102 -6.55 20.66 12.54
N ALA A 103 -5.58 19.82 12.13
CA ALA A 103 -4.41 19.53 12.95
C ALA A 103 -3.62 20.81 13.31
N TYR A 104 -3.45 21.71 12.34
CA TYR A 104 -2.81 23.01 12.60
C TYR A 104 -3.63 23.88 13.57
N ALA A 105 -4.94 23.93 13.43
CA ALA A 105 -5.83 24.66 14.35
C ALA A 105 -5.77 24.08 15.77
N ASP A 106 -5.61 22.76 15.91
CA ASP A 106 -5.45 22.06 17.18
C ASP A 106 -4.03 22.21 17.79
N GLY A 107 -3.14 22.94 17.11
CA GLY A 107 -1.81 23.27 17.62
C GLY A 107 -0.65 22.52 16.97
N ALA A 108 -0.88 21.58 16.05
CA ALA A 108 0.21 20.89 15.37
C ALA A 108 1.04 21.84 14.50
N ARG A 109 2.35 21.68 14.53
CA ARG A 109 3.32 22.40 13.71
C ARG A 109 4.22 21.46 12.95
N ARG A 110 4.37 20.24 13.44
CA ARG A 110 5.18 19.21 12.80
C ARG A 110 4.44 17.87 12.81
N VAL A 111 4.17 17.35 11.61
CA VAL A 111 3.40 16.13 11.39
C VAL A 111 4.30 15.09 10.76
N VAL A 112 4.27 13.85 11.27
CA VAL A 112 4.86 12.69 10.58
C VAL A 112 3.76 11.91 9.89
N THR A 113 3.94 11.61 8.61
CA THR A 113 2.95 10.90 7.80
C THR A 113 3.32 9.43 7.63
N LEU A 114 2.35 8.56 7.88
CA LEU A 114 2.31 7.18 7.48
C LEU A 114 1.37 7.04 6.28
N THR A 115 1.83 6.42 5.19
CA THR A 115 0.97 6.10 4.04
C THR A 115 0.52 4.64 4.09
N THR A 116 -0.73 4.36 3.68
CA THR A 116 -1.24 2.98 3.57
C THR A 116 -0.74 2.29 2.28
N SER A 117 0.53 2.49 1.98
CA SER A 117 1.21 1.91 0.82
C SER A 117 2.65 1.60 1.18
N ALA A 118 3.07 0.34 0.96
CA ALA A 118 4.34 -0.18 1.45
C ALA A 118 5.50 -0.03 0.47
N TYR A 119 5.24 0.10 -0.83
CA TYR A 119 6.20 -0.04 -1.92
C TYR A 119 6.64 1.28 -2.53
N SER A 120 7.73 1.22 -3.31
CA SER A 120 8.33 2.38 -3.97
C SER A 120 7.91 2.45 -5.43
N SER A 121 7.02 3.37 -5.78
CA SER A 121 6.69 3.76 -7.14
C SER A 121 6.13 5.18 -7.15
N TYR A 122 5.86 5.73 -8.33
CA TYR A 122 5.16 7.00 -8.40
C TYR A 122 3.81 6.94 -7.67
N SER A 123 2.95 5.98 -8.02
CA SER A 123 1.60 5.86 -7.45
C SER A 123 1.58 5.49 -5.97
N SER A 124 2.55 4.67 -5.53
CA SER A 124 2.59 4.13 -4.16
C SER A 124 3.27 5.06 -3.16
N CYS A 125 4.26 5.87 -3.58
CA CYS A 125 5.05 6.72 -2.69
C CYS A 125 5.05 8.18 -3.12
N ARG A 126 5.56 8.48 -4.33
CA ARG A 126 5.82 9.86 -4.78
C ARG A 126 4.54 10.67 -4.85
N GLN A 127 3.48 10.14 -5.39
CA GLN A 127 2.21 10.84 -5.53
C GLN A 127 1.60 11.24 -4.17
N TYR A 128 1.73 10.40 -3.13
CA TYR A 128 1.32 10.81 -1.78
C TYR A 128 2.09 12.05 -1.28
N ARG A 129 3.38 12.12 -1.59
CA ARG A 129 4.20 13.28 -1.19
C ARG A 129 3.83 14.53 -1.99
N GLU A 130 3.48 14.39 -3.26
CA GLU A 130 3.00 15.48 -4.10
C GLU A 130 1.63 15.99 -3.62
N ASP A 131 0.71 15.08 -3.27
CA ASP A 131 -0.62 15.43 -2.75
C ASP A 131 -0.53 16.13 -1.38
N LEU A 132 0.41 15.70 -0.51
CA LEU A 132 0.68 16.39 0.77
C LEU A 132 1.26 17.79 0.56
N ALA A 133 2.15 17.95 -0.40
CA ALA A 133 2.69 19.27 -0.76
C ALA A 133 1.62 20.18 -1.35
N ALA A 134 0.75 19.63 -2.22
CA ALA A 134 -0.38 20.37 -2.80
C ALA A 134 -1.38 20.80 -1.71
N ALA A 135 -1.71 19.91 -0.77
CA ALA A 135 -2.55 20.24 0.38
C ALA A 135 -1.93 21.36 1.23
N SER A 136 -0.63 21.29 1.53
CA SER A 136 0.07 22.35 2.28
C SER A 136 0.07 23.69 1.54
N HIS A 137 0.22 23.66 0.21
CA HIS A 137 0.17 24.86 -0.62
C HIS A 137 -1.25 25.48 -0.63
N GLU A 138 -2.30 24.66 -0.80
CA GLU A 138 -3.70 25.10 -0.71
C GLU A 138 -3.97 25.84 0.61
N LEU A 139 -3.52 25.29 1.74
CA LEU A 139 -3.68 25.90 3.06
C LEU A 139 -2.94 27.23 3.23
N SER A 140 -1.83 27.40 2.51
CA SER A 140 -1.10 28.67 2.48
C SER A 140 -1.80 29.69 1.59
N GLU A 141 -2.34 29.29 0.44
CA GLU A 141 -3.05 30.17 -0.49
C GLU A 141 -4.37 30.68 0.10
N ASP A 142 -5.13 29.84 0.82
CA ASP A 142 -6.38 30.25 1.46
C ASP A 142 -6.16 31.01 2.78
N GLY A 143 -4.90 31.08 3.24
CA GLY A 143 -4.50 31.80 4.45
C GLY A 143 -4.81 31.09 5.77
N SER A 144 -5.27 29.84 5.72
CA SER A 144 -5.61 29.05 6.92
C SER A 144 -4.35 28.59 7.68
N VAL A 145 -3.23 28.38 6.98
CA VAL A 145 -1.93 28.03 7.52
C VAL A 145 -0.85 28.93 6.88
N PRO A 146 -0.11 29.74 7.63
CA PRO A 146 0.97 30.52 7.05
C PRO A 146 2.02 29.64 6.36
N GLU A 147 2.62 30.13 5.28
CA GLU A 147 3.66 29.41 4.55
C GLU A 147 4.80 28.98 5.49
N GLY A 148 5.17 27.71 5.44
CA GLY A 148 6.22 27.10 6.28
C GLY A 148 5.85 26.91 7.76
N ALA A 149 4.63 27.25 8.18
CA ALA A 149 4.20 27.09 9.57
C ALA A 149 3.83 25.66 9.95
N LEU A 150 3.59 24.79 8.96
CA LEU A 150 3.34 23.34 9.13
C LEU A 150 4.40 22.55 8.36
N SER A 151 5.20 21.77 9.09
CA SER A 151 6.17 20.84 8.52
C SER A 151 5.57 19.43 8.41
N ILE A 152 5.76 18.80 7.26
CA ILE A 152 5.25 17.46 6.99
C ILE A 152 6.42 16.54 6.66
N ASP A 153 6.71 15.65 7.59
CA ASP A 153 7.66 14.54 7.41
C ASP A 153 6.90 13.25 7.02
N LYS A 154 7.62 12.25 6.54
CA LYS A 154 7.05 10.95 6.18
C LYS A 154 7.96 9.81 6.66
N VAL A 155 7.36 8.71 7.13
CA VAL A 155 8.09 7.46 7.32
C VAL A 155 8.48 6.87 5.96
N ARG A 156 9.53 6.08 5.92
CA ARG A 156 9.96 5.38 4.70
C ARG A 156 8.91 4.40 4.19
N GLN A 157 9.04 3.94 2.96
CA GLN A 157 8.34 2.76 2.47
C GLN A 157 8.83 1.53 3.23
N PHE A 158 7.92 0.57 3.47
CA PHE A 158 8.16 -0.49 4.46
C PHE A 158 7.93 -1.91 3.92
N ALA A 159 7.91 -2.08 2.59
CA ALA A 159 7.75 -3.41 1.97
C ALA A 159 8.76 -4.43 2.51
N THR A 160 10.01 -4.02 2.72
CA THR A 160 11.07 -4.89 3.21
C THR A 160 11.19 -4.93 4.75
N HIS A 161 10.29 -4.23 5.48
CA HIS A 161 10.35 -4.22 6.94
C HIS A 161 9.99 -5.60 7.52
N PRO A 162 10.75 -6.10 8.54
CA PRO A 162 10.52 -7.44 9.09
C PRO A 162 9.11 -7.71 9.61
N SER A 163 8.43 -6.71 10.16
CA SER A 163 7.06 -6.87 10.64
C SER A 163 6.06 -7.09 9.51
N PHE A 164 6.24 -6.41 8.36
CA PHE A 164 5.41 -6.58 7.18
C PHE A 164 5.62 -7.96 6.56
N ALA A 165 6.87 -8.37 6.39
CA ALA A 165 7.22 -9.70 5.91
C ALA A 165 6.68 -10.80 6.83
N ARG A 166 6.95 -10.74 8.14
CA ARG A 166 6.49 -11.72 9.12
C ARG A 166 4.97 -11.85 9.17
N THR A 167 4.25 -10.73 9.03
CA THR A 167 2.79 -10.76 9.00
C THR A 167 2.29 -11.51 7.78
N ASN A 168 2.81 -11.21 6.58
CA ASN A 168 2.43 -11.89 5.34
C ASN A 168 2.85 -13.37 5.37
N THR A 169 4.06 -13.69 5.87
CA THR A 169 4.51 -15.09 6.04
C THR A 169 3.53 -15.89 6.89
N ARG A 170 3.08 -15.33 8.02
CA ARG A 170 2.11 -16.01 8.88
C ARG A 170 0.79 -16.25 8.16
N LEU A 171 0.27 -15.25 7.44
CA LEU A 171 -0.97 -15.38 6.68
C LEU A 171 -0.87 -16.47 5.60
N VAL A 172 0.22 -16.50 4.86
CA VAL A 172 0.50 -17.54 3.85
C VAL A 172 0.64 -18.92 4.50
N THR A 173 1.40 -19.02 5.59
CA THR A 173 1.61 -20.27 6.31
C THR A 173 0.30 -20.82 6.89
N ASP A 174 -0.56 -19.95 7.42
CA ASP A 174 -1.88 -20.35 7.95
C ASP A 174 -2.78 -20.88 6.83
N ALA A 175 -2.82 -20.22 5.67
CA ALA A 175 -3.57 -20.69 4.49
C ALA A 175 -3.04 -22.04 3.94
N LEU A 176 -1.72 -22.20 3.84
CA LEU A 176 -1.09 -23.43 3.36
C LEU A 176 -1.38 -24.64 4.26
N ARG A 177 -1.71 -24.46 5.54
CA ARG A 177 -2.11 -25.54 6.43
C ARG A 177 -3.43 -26.20 6.01
N GLU A 178 -4.29 -25.49 5.29
CA GLU A 178 -5.53 -26.05 4.72
C GLU A 178 -5.21 -27.12 3.68
N PHE A 179 -4.02 -27.06 3.05
CA PHE A 179 -3.54 -27.96 2.02
C PHE A 179 -2.44 -28.93 2.52
N ALA A 180 -2.39 -29.22 3.83
CA ALA A 180 -1.31 -30.00 4.44
C ALA A 180 -1.11 -31.42 3.88
N GLY A 181 -2.14 -32.03 3.29
CA GLY A 181 -2.07 -33.37 2.70
C GLY A 181 -1.88 -33.39 1.18
N VAL A 182 -1.76 -32.24 0.56
CA VAL A 182 -1.63 -32.13 -0.90
C VAL A 182 -0.14 -32.17 -1.27
N PRO A 183 0.28 -32.95 -2.30
CA PRO A 183 1.64 -32.95 -2.79
C PRO A 183 2.14 -31.56 -3.19
N ASP A 184 3.43 -31.28 -2.94
CA ASP A 184 3.99 -29.94 -3.16
C ASP A 184 3.88 -29.46 -4.60
N GLU A 185 4.07 -30.36 -5.57
CA GLU A 185 3.94 -30.09 -7.00
C GLU A 185 2.51 -29.73 -7.46
N GLN A 186 1.52 -29.97 -6.61
CA GLN A 186 0.11 -29.64 -6.87
C GLN A 186 -0.34 -28.35 -6.17
N VAL A 187 0.53 -27.69 -5.40
CA VAL A 187 0.23 -26.46 -4.67
C VAL A 187 1.13 -25.34 -5.12
N GLN A 188 0.58 -24.17 -5.41
CA GLN A 188 1.39 -22.98 -5.67
C GLN A 188 0.95 -21.80 -4.80
N VAL A 189 1.92 -20.97 -4.36
CA VAL A 189 1.68 -19.67 -3.73
C VAL A 189 1.75 -18.60 -4.81
N VAL A 190 0.67 -17.81 -4.93
CA VAL A 190 0.54 -16.73 -5.92
C VAL A 190 0.55 -15.40 -5.19
N PHE A 191 1.65 -14.67 -5.31
CA PHE A 191 1.80 -13.33 -4.73
C PHE A 191 1.20 -12.30 -5.68
N VAL A 192 0.29 -11.46 -5.19
CA VAL A 192 -0.44 -10.50 -6.03
C VAL A 192 -0.17 -9.07 -5.62
N THR A 193 0.00 -8.21 -6.62
CA THR A 193 0.05 -6.77 -6.48
C THR A 193 -0.70 -6.08 -7.63
N HIS A 194 -1.00 -4.78 -7.45
CA HIS A 194 -1.55 -3.97 -8.54
C HIS A 194 -0.54 -3.81 -9.66
N SER A 195 -0.93 -4.10 -10.90
CA SER A 195 -0.09 -3.83 -12.07
C SER A 195 0.14 -2.32 -12.24
N ILE A 196 1.31 -1.95 -12.68
CA ILE A 196 1.65 -0.59 -13.06
C ILE A 196 2.27 -0.57 -14.47
N PRO A 197 2.21 0.56 -15.21
CA PRO A 197 2.91 0.69 -16.47
C PRO A 197 4.41 0.41 -16.34
N LEU A 198 5.02 -0.31 -17.28
CA LEU A 198 6.46 -0.56 -17.29
C LEU A 198 7.28 0.75 -17.14
N ALA A 199 6.90 1.80 -17.87
CA ALA A 199 7.56 3.10 -17.74
C ALA A 199 7.48 3.71 -16.32
N MET A 200 6.51 3.34 -15.49
CA MET A 200 6.44 3.77 -14.10
C MET A 200 7.34 2.90 -13.20
N ASP A 201 7.48 1.62 -13.52
CA ASP A 201 8.41 0.74 -12.83
C ASP A 201 9.86 1.09 -13.18
N ASP A 202 10.17 1.35 -14.45
CA ASP A 202 11.49 1.81 -14.94
C ASP A 202 12.02 3.04 -14.19
N THR A 203 11.13 3.90 -13.70
CA THR A 203 11.47 5.10 -12.90
C THR A 203 11.27 4.91 -11.40
N SER A 204 10.86 3.73 -10.95
CA SER A 204 10.67 3.46 -9.53
C SER A 204 12.02 3.35 -8.80
N GLY A 205 12.11 3.98 -7.61
CA GLY A 205 13.36 3.98 -6.84
C GLY A 205 13.93 5.37 -6.61
N PRO A 206 15.16 5.45 -6.08
CA PRO A 206 15.76 6.71 -5.61
C PRO A 206 16.23 7.67 -6.72
N GLY A 207 16.14 7.31 -7.99
CA GLY A 207 16.53 8.13 -9.12
C GLY A 207 18.04 8.12 -9.48
N ASP A 208 18.83 7.33 -8.77
CA ASP A 208 20.27 7.11 -8.98
C ASP A 208 20.62 5.63 -9.25
N GLY A 209 19.61 4.80 -9.51
CA GLY A 209 19.73 3.37 -9.80
C GLY A 209 19.07 3.01 -11.14
N ASP A 210 18.98 1.71 -11.37
CA ASP A 210 18.46 1.14 -12.62
C ASP A 210 16.92 1.13 -12.72
N GLY A 211 16.21 1.70 -11.75
CA GLY A 211 14.75 1.63 -11.66
C GLY A 211 14.24 0.26 -11.20
N ASN A 212 13.00 -0.06 -11.58
CA ASN A 212 12.36 -1.35 -11.31
C ASN A 212 12.25 -1.73 -9.83
N LEU A 213 12.36 -0.75 -8.93
CA LEU A 213 12.34 -1.03 -7.48
C LEU A 213 10.97 -1.53 -7.01
N TYR A 214 9.88 -1.15 -7.68
CA TYR A 214 8.56 -1.65 -7.36
C TYR A 214 8.48 -3.17 -7.58
N TRP A 215 8.87 -3.62 -8.77
CA TRP A 215 8.95 -5.04 -9.08
C TRP A 215 9.91 -5.78 -8.15
N GLN A 216 11.15 -5.29 -7.98
CA GLN A 216 12.15 -5.92 -7.12
C GLN A 216 11.69 -6.09 -5.68
N GLN A 217 11.04 -5.08 -5.10
CA GLN A 217 10.53 -5.16 -3.72
C GLN A 217 9.45 -6.24 -3.57
N HIS A 218 8.58 -6.44 -4.56
CA HIS A 218 7.57 -7.49 -4.52
C HIS A 218 8.17 -8.88 -4.72
N ASP A 219 9.07 -9.02 -5.68
CA ASP A 219 9.73 -10.29 -6.01
C ASP A 219 10.55 -10.79 -4.82
N GLU A 220 11.43 -9.96 -4.27
CA GLU A 220 12.26 -10.34 -3.12
C GLU A 220 11.43 -10.59 -1.85
N LEU A 221 10.38 -9.81 -1.62
CA LEU A 221 9.48 -10.04 -0.49
C LEU A 221 8.73 -11.36 -0.66
N GLY A 222 8.20 -11.64 -1.85
CA GLY A 222 7.53 -12.91 -2.17
C GLY A 222 8.46 -14.10 -1.94
N ALA A 223 9.70 -14.01 -2.43
CA ALA A 223 10.72 -15.04 -2.23
C ALA A 223 11.06 -15.25 -0.73
N ALA A 224 11.19 -14.17 0.04
CA ALA A 224 11.44 -14.26 1.48
C ALA A 224 10.28 -14.90 2.24
N ILE A 225 9.03 -14.53 1.92
CA ILE A 225 7.81 -15.12 2.50
C ILE A 225 7.75 -16.62 2.18
N LEU A 226 7.96 -17.00 0.93
CA LEU A 226 7.91 -18.39 0.48
C LEU A 226 8.99 -19.24 1.17
N SER A 227 10.21 -18.74 1.23
CA SER A 227 11.34 -19.43 1.89
C SER A 227 11.03 -19.72 3.36
N GLU A 228 10.52 -18.74 4.10
CA GLU A 228 10.18 -18.91 5.52
C GLU A 228 8.96 -19.80 5.72
N ALA A 229 7.95 -19.72 4.84
CA ALA A 229 6.77 -20.61 4.85
C ALA A 229 7.19 -22.07 4.58
N ASN A 230 8.02 -22.30 3.58
CA ASN A 230 8.57 -23.62 3.25
C ASN A 230 9.36 -24.20 4.44
N ALA A 231 10.25 -23.41 5.04
CA ALA A 231 11.01 -23.84 6.21
C ALA A 231 10.08 -24.19 7.40
N THR A 232 9.07 -23.34 7.66
CA THR A 232 8.11 -23.54 8.77
C THR A 232 7.28 -24.80 8.59
N LEU A 233 6.86 -25.11 7.37
CA LEU A 233 5.98 -26.24 7.04
C LEU A 233 6.75 -27.50 6.62
N SER A 234 8.08 -27.43 6.47
CA SER A 234 8.92 -28.49 5.89
C SER A 234 8.41 -28.94 4.52
N ARG A 235 8.13 -27.97 3.63
CA ARG A 235 7.65 -28.15 2.25
C ARG A 235 8.63 -27.53 1.26
N GLU A 236 8.47 -27.86 -0.03
CA GLU A 236 9.23 -27.31 -1.17
C GLU A 236 8.28 -26.72 -2.23
N LEU A 237 7.44 -25.78 -1.80
CA LEU A 237 6.44 -25.14 -2.65
C LEU A 237 7.08 -24.11 -3.58
N GLU A 238 6.50 -23.99 -4.78
CA GLU A 238 6.81 -22.93 -5.72
C GLU A 238 5.91 -21.70 -5.48
N GLY A 239 6.40 -20.51 -5.84
CA GLY A 239 5.65 -19.27 -5.82
C GLY A 239 5.85 -18.46 -7.10
N ALA A 240 4.90 -17.60 -7.40
CA ALA A 240 4.96 -16.67 -8.51
C ALA A 240 4.42 -15.30 -8.12
N LEU A 241 5.04 -14.23 -8.65
CA LEU A 241 4.52 -12.87 -8.57
C LEU A 241 3.64 -12.61 -9.79
N VAL A 242 2.42 -12.18 -9.56
CA VAL A 242 1.43 -11.87 -10.59
C VAL A 242 0.75 -10.52 -10.29
N TYR A 243 -0.03 -10.04 -11.23
CA TYR A 243 -0.60 -8.70 -11.16
C TYR A 243 -2.11 -8.70 -11.38
N CYS A 244 -2.80 -7.73 -10.77
CA CYS A 244 -4.22 -7.47 -10.98
C CYS A 244 -4.44 -6.00 -11.38
N SER A 245 -5.70 -5.64 -11.66
CA SER A 245 -6.15 -4.25 -11.85
C SER A 245 -5.46 -3.50 -13.00
N ARG A 246 -5.03 -4.20 -14.04
CA ARG A 246 -4.46 -3.55 -15.23
C ARG A 246 -5.49 -2.61 -15.84
N SER A 247 -5.11 -1.35 -16.05
CA SER A 247 -5.96 -0.32 -16.64
C SER A 247 -5.26 0.39 -17.80
N GLY A 248 -6.02 1.12 -18.60
CA GLY A 248 -5.47 1.87 -19.73
C GLY A 248 -5.52 1.14 -21.08
N PRO A 249 -5.01 1.77 -22.16
CA PRO A 249 -5.13 1.22 -23.50
C PRO A 249 -4.22 -0.02 -23.69
N PRO A 250 -4.60 -0.98 -24.54
CA PRO A 250 -3.78 -2.16 -24.82
C PRO A 250 -2.37 -1.85 -25.36
N SER A 251 -2.19 -0.67 -25.95
CA SER A 251 -0.89 -0.22 -26.49
C SER A 251 0.11 0.21 -25.42
N GLN A 252 -0.32 0.42 -24.18
CA GLN A 252 0.56 0.73 -23.07
C GLN A 252 0.98 -0.56 -22.35
N PRO A 253 2.29 -0.91 -22.35
CA PRO A 253 2.75 -2.09 -21.64
C PRO A 253 2.71 -1.89 -20.12
N TRP A 254 2.29 -2.92 -19.40
CA TRP A 254 2.18 -3.00 -17.97
C TRP A 254 2.95 -4.21 -17.44
N LEU A 255 3.14 -4.30 -16.14
CA LEU A 255 3.69 -5.48 -15.50
C LEU A 255 2.74 -6.67 -15.67
N GLU A 256 3.28 -7.83 -16.01
CA GLU A 256 2.60 -9.10 -16.30
C GLU A 256 3.31 -10.27 -15.59
N PRO A 257 2.68 -11.45 -15.44
CA PRO A 257 1.38 -11.85 -15.98
C PRO A 257 0.19 -11.35 -15.15
N ASP A 258 -1.00 -11.28 -15.77
CA ASP A 258 -2.27 -11.12 -15.06
C ASP A 258 -2.58 -12.36 -14.22
N ILE A 259 -3.26 -12.18 -13.07
CA ILE A 259 -3.59 -13.28 -12.17
C ILE A 259 -4.50 -14.30 -12.82
N ASN A 260 -5.50 -13.88 -13.59
CA ASN A 260 -6.46 -14.80 -14.22
C ASN A 260 -5.77 -15.67 -15.26
N ASP A 261 -4.96 -15.07 -16.14
CA ASP A 261 -4.15 -15.80 -17.13
C ASP A 261 -3.19 -16.79 -16.44
N HIS A 262 -2.64 -16.41 -15.29
CA HIS A 262 -1.73 -17.26 -14.53
C HIS A 262 -2.45 -18.47 -13.93
N LEU A 263 -3.65 -18.29 -13.36
CA LEU A 263 -4.45 -19.38 -12.78
C LEU A 263 -4.82 -20.43 -13.84
N GLU A 264 -5.24 -20.01 -15.05
CA GLU A 264 -5.49 -20.91 -16.17
C GLU A 264 -4.25 -21.73 -16.53
N ASN A 265 -3.09 -21.09 -16.66
CA ASN A 265 -1.81 -21.75 -16.93
C ASN A 265 -1.39 -22.74 -15.85
N LEU A 266 -1.71 -22.49 -14.58
CA LEU A 266 -1.40 -23.41 -13.47
C LEU A 266 -2.17 -24.73 -13.60
N ALA A 267 -3.46 -24.69 -13.92
CA ALA A 267 -4.26 -25.87 -14.12
C ALA A 267 -3.71 -26.75 -15.27
N GLU A 268 -3.27 -26.16 -16.38
CA GLU A 268 -2.60 -26.83 -17.47
C GLU A 268 -1.31 -27.56 -17.06
N ARG A 269 -0.60 -27.01 -16.06
CA ARG A 269 0.63 -27.61 -15.50
C ARG A 269 0.39 -28.69 -14.45
N GLY A 270 -0.88 -28.96 -14.10
CA GLY A 270 -1.25 -29.96 -13.12
C GLY A 270 -1.30 -29.47 -11.67
N VAL A 271 -1.20 -28.18 -11.43
CA VAL A 271 -1.50 -27.57 -10.12
C VAL A 271 -3.00 -27.70 -9.86
N THR A 272 -3.37 -28.00 -8.64
CA THR A 272 -4.76 -28.20 -8.23
C THR A 272 -5.19 -27.31 -7.06
N HIS A 273 -4.24 -26.68 -6.38
CA HIS A 273 -4.48 -25.85 -5.19
C HIS A 273 -3.62 -24.58 -5.25
N VAL A 274 -4.23 -23.45 -4.99
CA VAL A 274 -3.54 -22.16 -4.99
C VAL A 274 -3.81 -21.37 -3.70
N VAL A 275 -2.76 -20.81 -3.13
CA VAL A 275 -2.85 -19.80 -2.07
C VAL A 275 -2.53 -18.45 -2.71
N VAL A 276 -3.51 -17.57 -2.79
CA VAL A 276 -3.36 -16.21 -3.34
C VAL A 276 -3.10 -15.23 -2.19
N ALA A 277 -1.93 -14.59 -2.23
CA ALA A 277 -1.47 -13.68 -1.20
C ALA A 277 -1.33 -12.24 -1.75
N PRO A 278 -2.23 -11.31 -1.38
CA PRO A 278 -2.23 -9.93 -1.86
C PRO A 278 -1.16 -9.08 -1.16
N ILE A 279 0.12 -9.42 -1.35
CA ILE A 279 1.25 -8.78 -0.67
C ILE A 279 1.44 -7.31 -1.06
N GLY A 280 0.91 -6.88 -2.21
CA GLY A 280 0.94 -5.49 -2.68
C GLY A 280 0.07 -4.53 -1.88
N PHE A 281 -0.76 -5.04 -0.95
CA PHE A 281 -1.79 -4.29 -0.28
C PHE A 281 -1.69 -4.39 1.25
N VAL A 282 -1.93 -3.29 1.93
CA VAL A 282 -1.94 -3.27 3.42
C VAL A 282 -3.34 -3.47 4.00
N SER A 283 -4.37 -3.19 3.19
CA SER A 283 -5.78 -3.35 3.54
C SER A 283 -6.60 -3.64 2.28
N ASP A 284 -7.74 -4.32 2.44
CA ASP A 284 -8.64 -4.58 1.33
C ASP A 284 -9.30 -3.27 0.90
N HIS A 285 -9.40 -3.07 -0.38
CA HIS A 285 -10.18 -2.03 -1.03
C HIS A 285 -11.00 -2.66 -2.17
N MET A 286 -11.71 -1.84 -2.95
CA MET A 286 -12.61 -2.35 -3.98
C MET A 286 -11.90 -3.26 -4.98
N GLU A 287 -10.72 -2.86 -5.46
CA GLU A 287 -9.95 -3.65 -6.44
C GLU A 287 -9.51 -5.01 -5.87
N VAL A 288 -9.02 -5.06 -4.61
CA VAL A 288 -8.70 -6.34 -3.97
C VAL A 288 -9.93 -7.24 -3.85
N ALA A 289 -11.06 -6.67 -3.41
CA ALA A 289 -12.29 -7.45 -3.24
C ALA A 289 -12.88 -7.91 -4.57
N PHE A 290 -12.87 -7.05 -5.61
CA PHE A 290 -13.42 -7.41 -6.90
C PHE A 290 -12.47 -8.30 -7.70
N ASP A 291 -11.21 -7.89 -7.88
CA ASP A 291 -10.26 -8.62 -8.73
C ASP A 291 -9.88 -9.98 -8.13
N LEU A 292 -9.80 -10.10 -6.79
CA LEU A 292 -9.34 -11.34 -6.16
C LEU A 292 -10.45 -12.21 -5.58
N ASP A 293 -11.49 -11.61 -4.95
CA ASP A 293 -12.56 -12.38 -4.32
C ASP A 293 -13.71 -12.68 -5.30
N THR A 294 -13.71 -12.05 -6.50
CA THR A 294 -14.68 -12.31 -7.58
C THR A 294 -13.97 -12.85 -8.81
N GLU A 295 -13.27 -12.03 -9.59
CA GLU A 295 -12.71 -12.44 -10.89
C GLU A 295 -11.68 -13.58 -10.77
N ALA A 296 -10.70 -13.46 -9.90
CA ALA A 296 -9.70 -14.53 -9.73
C ALA A 296 -10.28 -15.79 -9.09
N ALA A 297 -11.25 -15.65 -8.18
CA ALA A 297 -11.95 -16.79 -7.60
C ALA A 297 -12.79 -17.53 -8.66
N GLU A 298 -13.50 -16.81 -9.54
CA GLU A 298 -14.25 -17.38 -10.67
C GLU A 298 -13.30 -18.06 -11.68
N ALA A 299 -12.19 -17.42 -12.06
CA ALA A 299 -11.17 -17.99 -12.94
C ALA A 299 -10.58 -19.30 -12.35
N ALA A 300 -10.31 -19.33 -11.05
CA ALA A 300 -9.83 -20.52 -10.36
C ALA A 300 -10.89 -21.64 -10.36
N GLU A 301 -12.18 -21.33 -10.14
CA GLU A 301 -13.28 -22.29 -10.19
C GLU A 301 -13.42 -22.87 -11.59
N GLU A 302 -13.39 -22.04 -12.64
CA GLU A 302 -13.44 -22.47 -14.04
C GLU A 302 -12.25 -23.35 -14.42
N ALA A 303 -11.06 -23.04 -13.89
CA ALA A 303 -9.85 -23.85 -14.07
C ALA A 303 -9.81 -25.12 -13.19
N GLY A 304 -10.78 -25.32 -12.28
CA GLY A 304 -10.85 -26.46 -11.37
C GLY A 304 -9.81 -26.42 -10.24
N LEU A 305 -9.34 -25.24 -9.85
CA LEU A 305 -8.38 -25.04 -8.77
C LEU A 305 -9.09 -24.85 -7.42
N ALA A 306 -8.60 -25.50 -6.37
CA ALA A 306 -8.94 -25.13 -4.99
C ALA A 306 -8.24 -23.82 -4.65
N PHE A 307 -9.01 -22.80 -4.31
CA PHE A 307 -8.56 -21.41 -4.16
C PHE A 307 -8.71 -20.93 -2.73
N VAL A 308 -7.63 -20.40 -2.14
CA VAL A 308 -7.64 -19.73 -0.84
C VAL A 308 -6.91 -18.38 -0.96
N ARG A 309 -7.62 -17.27 -0.72
CA ARG A 309 -7.00 -15.94 -0.64
C ARG A 309 -6.67 -15.62 0.82
N THR A 310 -5.40 -15.27 1.11
CA THR A 310 -5.01 -14.76 2.43
C THR A 310 -5.56 -13.35 2.64
N PRO A 311 -5.99 -13.00 3.86
CA PRO A 311 -6.32 -11.61 4.15
C PRO A 311 -5.09 -10.70 4.02
N THR A 312 -5.31 -9.39 3.81
CA THR A 312 -4.25 -8.38 3.89
C THR A 312 -3.75 -8.20 5.35
N PRO A 313 -2.57 -7.58 5.59
CA PRO A 313 -2.03 -7.34 6.93
C PRO A 313 -3.02 -6.65 7.88
N GLY A 314 -3.72 -5.61 7.43
CA GLY A 314 -4.81 -4.96 8.15
C GLY A 314 -4.41 -4.51 9.57
N VAL A 315 -5.04 -5.12 10.58
CA VAL A 315 -4.85 -4.78 11.99
C VAL A 315 -4.07 -5.85 12.79
N ARG A 316 -3.30 -6.71 12.12
CA ARG A 316 -2.50 -7.74 12.79
C ARG A 316 -1.47 -7.09 13.70
N GLU A 317 -1.37 -7.60 14.93
CA GLU A 317 -0.52 -7.06 15.98
C GLU A 317 0.91 -6.79 15.51
N ALA A 318 1.58 -7.78 14.91
CA ALA A 318 2.94 -7.62 14.41
C ALA A 318 3.09 -6.53 13.33
N PHE A 319 2.06 -6.29 12.52
CA PHE A 319 2.05 -5.22 11.54
C PHE A 319 1.86 -3.86 12.21
N VAL A 320 0.93 -3.76 13.14
CA VAL A 320 0.65 -2.53 13.91
C VAL A 320 1.87 -2.10 14.74
N GLU A 321 2.50 -3.05 15.45
CA GLU A 321 3.77 -2.81 16.17
C GLU A 321 4.86 -2.29 15.23
N GLY A 322 5.02 -2.92 14.06
CA GLY A 322 6.01 -2.50 13.07
C GLY A 322 5.77 -1.12 12.47
N ILE A 323 4.52 -0.69 12.36
CA ILE A 323 4.20 0.70 11.96
C ILE A 323 4.70 1.69 13.03
N VAL A 324 4.51 1.38 14.30
CA VAL A 324 5.01 2.25 15.38
C VAL A 324 6.54 2.25 15.42
N ASP A 325 7.17 1.08 15.20
CA ASP A 325 8.64 0.98 15.08
C ASP A 325 9.18 1.87 13.94
N LEU A 326 8.49 1.96 12.80
CA LEU A 326 8.86 2.85 11.68
C LEU A 326 8.78 4.34 12.06
N ILE A 327 7.81 4.73 12.87
CA ILE A 327 7.70 6.11 13.37
C ILE A 327 8.86 6.41 14.32
N GLU A 328 9.17 5.49 15.23
CA GLU A 328 10.30 5.62 16.16
C GLU A 328 11.66 5.59 15.41
N GLU A 329 11.80 4.76 14.37
CA GLU A 329 12.97 4.76 13.47
C GLU A 329 13.19 6.13 12.83
N ARG A 330 12.11 6.76 12.36
CA ARG A 330 12.15 8.11 11.76
C ARG A 330 12.57 9.16 12.80
N LEU A 331 12.04 9.08 14.02
CA LEU A 331 12.40 9.96 15.13
C LEU A 331 13.88 9.87 15.49
N GLN A 332 14.42 8.64 15.54
CA GLN A 332 15.82 8.39 15.87
C GLN A 332 16.79 8.82 14.76
N GLY A 333 16.28 9.15 13.56
CA GLY A 333 17.10 9.48 12.41
C GLY A 333 18.02 8.34 11.99
N ARG A 334 17.58 7.07 12.15
CA ARG A 334 18.40 5.89 11.92
C ARG A 334 18.96 5.88 10.49
N PRO A 335 20.29 5.71 10.32
CA PRO A 335 20.92 5.62 9.00
C PRO A 335 20.30 4.50 8.16
N ASN A 336 20.20 4.69 6.84
CA ASN A 336 19.57 3.72 5.94
C ASN A 336 20.20 2.31 6.04
N ALA A 337 21.53 2.22 6.17
CA ALA A 337 22.26 0.97 6.30
C ALA A 337 21.96 0.20 7.62
N GLU A 338 21.39 0.87 8.62
CA GLU A 338 21.06 0.28 9.92
C GLU A 338 19.58 -0.04 10.08
N ARG A 339 18.78 0.27 9.05
CA ARG A 339 17.34 0.03 9.07
C ARG A 339 17.03 -1.44 8.89
N PRO A 340 16.13 -2.01 9.70
CA PRO A 340 15.80 -3.42 9.57
C PRO A 340 15.11 -3.70 8.23
N HIS A 341 15.54 -4.75 7.55
CA HIS A 341 14.98 -5.27 6.29
C HIS A 341 15.20 -6.78 6.20
N VAL A 342 14.36 -7.48 5.44
CA VAL A 342 14.40 -8.95 5.27
C VAL A 342 14.89 -9.39 3.90
N THR A 343 15.21 -8.46 3.02
CA THR A 343 15.68 -8.71 1.65
C THR A 343 17.05 -8.11 1.45
N ASP A 344 17.69 -8.37 0.32
CA ASP A 344 18.98 -7.75 -0.04
C ASP A 344 18.83 -6.27 -0.41
N LEU A 345 17.60 -5.81 -0.66
CA LEU A 345 17.31 -4.40 -0.91
C LEU A 345 17.45 -3.58 0.37
N PRO A 346 18.12 -2.44 0.31
CA PRO A 346 18.26 -1.56 1.47
C PRO A 346 16.92 -0.99 1.91
N GLY A 347 16.82 -0.61 3.17
CA GLY A 347 15.66 0.14 3.67
C GLY A 347 15.43 1.41 2.84
N ALA A 348 14.16 1.73 2.55
CA ALA A 348 13.79 2.91 1.79
C ALA A 348 14.12 4.22 2.52
N PHE A 349 14.15 5.34 1.80
CA PHE A 349 14.48 6.65 2.33
C PHE A 349 13.26 7.37 2.92
N ASP A 350 13.44 8.11 4.01
CA ASP A 350 12.43 9.02 4.55
C ASP A 350 12.26 10.26 3.68
N VAL A 351 13.36 10.73 3.09
CA VAL A 351 13.41 11.95 2.29
C VAL A 351 13.68 11.57 0.84
N CYS A 352 12.78 11.95 -0.06
CA CYS A 352 12.96 11.72 -1.50
C CYS A 352 14.06 12.60 -2.07
N ARG A 353 14.97 11.98 -2.81
CA ARG A 353 15.95 12.67 -3.66
C ARG A 353 15.30 13.19 -4.95
N PRO A 354 15.91 14.16 -5.63
CA PRO A 354 15.51 14.51 -6.99
C PRO A 354 15.50 13.26 -7.90
N GLY A 355 14.46 13.14 -8.73
CA GLY A 355 14.30 11.97 -9.62
C GLY A 355 13.73 10.70 -8.96
N CYS A 356 13.54 10.69 -7.62
CA CYS A 356 12.98 9.53 -6.93
C CYS A 356 11.53 9.27 -7.36
N CYS A 357 11.25 8.07 -7.89
CA CYS A 357 9.94 7.64 -8.39
C CYS A 357 9.29 8.70 -9.28
N GLU A 358 9.99 9.14 -10.31
CA GLU A 358 9.62 10.30 -11.11
C GLU A 358 8.27 10.11 -11.84
N ASN A 359 7.51 11.21 -11.96
CA ASN A 359 6.26 11.20 -12.70
C ASN A 359 6.54 11.30 -14.21
N VAL A 360 6.51 10.19 -14.91
CA VAL A 360 6.73 10.12 -16.36
C VAL A 360 5.67 10.84 -17.21
N ARG A 361 4.52 11.24 -16.60
CA ARG A 361 3.41 11.87 -17.31
C ARG A 361 3.36 13.39 -17.19
N ALA A 362 3.81 13.95 -16.08
CA ALA A 362 3.58 15.35 -15.74
C ALA A 362 4.86 16.11 -15.30
N GLY A 363 6.01 15.48 -15.36
CA GLY A 363 7.26 16.07 -14.91
C GLY A 363 7.35 16.31 -13.42
N PHE A 364 8.30 17.16 -13.00
CA PHE A 364 8.55 17.45 -11.60
C PHE A 364 7.41 18.26 -10.97
N LYS A 365 6.98 17.80 -9.79
CA LYS A 365 6.11 18.54 -8.88
C LYS A 365 6.74 18.60 -7.49
N PRO A 366 6.51 19.67 -6.70
CA PRO A 366 6.90 19.73 -5.30
C PRO A 366 6.36 18.52 -4.52
N ALA A 367 7.15 18.02 -3.57
CA ALA A 367 6.78 16.86 -2.77
C ALA A 367 7.14 17.09 -1.30
N ALA A 368 6.23 16.76 -0.39
CA ALA A 368 6.50 16.78 1.03
C ALA A 368 7.60 15.77 1.39
N ALA A 369 8.43 16.10 2.39
CA ALA A 369 9.60 15.31 2.77
C ALA A 369 10.49 14.94 1.55
N GLY A 370 10.65 15.86 0.61
CA GLY A 370 11.50 15.74 -0.57
C GLY A 370 12.56 16.83 -0.61
N ILE A 371 13.66 16.55 -1.29
CA ILE A 371 14.70 17.54 -1.59
C ILE A 371 14.31 18.18 -2.92
N ALA A 372 14.31 19.52 -2.98
CA ALA A 372 14.14 20.22 -4.25
C ALA A 372 15.31 19.91 -5.20
N PRO A 373 15.07 19.85 -6.52
CA PRO A 373 16.11 19.59 -7.49
C PRO A 373 17.18 20.69 -7.54
#